data_dec3ebdc512f18260cfc49e9c35afd4e
#
_entry.id   dec3ebdc512f18260cfc49e9c35afd4e
#
_cell.length_a   1.000
_cell.length_b   1.000
_cell.length_c   1.000
_cell.angle_alpha   90.00
_cell.angle_beta   90.00
_cell.angle_gamma   90.00
#
_symmetry.space_group_name_H-M   'P 1'
#
loop_
_entity.id
_entity.type
_entity.pdbx_description
1 polymer ?
#
loop_
_entity_poly.entity_id
_entity_poly.type
_entity_poly.pdbx_seq_one_letter_code
_entity_poly.pdbx_strand_id
1 'polypeptide(L)'
;MSCKVKICGLKNREDARTAIEAGADYLGCVFFPPSPRHVEPQNAAEVFDMIGDADVLRVGLFVDPSDDQLMEVLNHVRLDIIQLHGHETPSRVEEVRLNFGLPVMKALPIETAQDVEAARAYDKVADRLLFDAKPPKGATRPGGNAIAFDWNLLTDTSWDSPWMLAGGLNVENVKDAIAQSGCKAVDVSSGVEAEKGVKSPELIEKFIAAVKG
;
A
#
# COMPACT_ATOMS: atom_id res chain seq x y z
N MET A 1 -15.29 -5.11 13.91
CA MET A 1 -14.67 -5.52 12.64
C MET A 1 -13.18 -5.57 12.89
N SER A 2 -12.47 -6.62 12.43
CA SER A 2 -11.00 -6.71 12.54
C SER A 2 -10.35 -5.70 11.60
N CYS A 3 -9.16 -5.21 11.96
CA CYS A 3 -8.36 -4.33 11.12
C CYS A 3 -7.93 -5.08 9.84
N LYS A 4 -8.02 -4.43 8.68
CA LYS A 4 -7.62 -5.00 7.39
C LYS A 4 -6.13 -4.92 7.18
N VAL A 5 -5.56 -5.90 6.45
CA VAL A 5 -4.11 -6.00 6.22
C VAL A 5 -3.80 -6.02 4.73
N LYS A 6 -2.88 -5.14 4.31
CA LYS A 6 -2.26 -5.17 2.99
C LYS A 6 -0.80 -5.62 3.11
N ILE A 7 -0.40 -6.61 2.32
CA ILE A 7 1.00 -7.01 2.13
C ILE A 7 1.47 -6.46 0.79
N CYS A 8 2.42 -5.53 0.82
CA CYS A 8 2.88 -4.78 -0.35
C CYS A 8 4.27 -5.21 -0.80
N GLY A 9 4.50 -5.21 -2.12
CA GLY A 9 5.78 -5.54 -2.73
C GLY A 9 6.04 -7.02 -2.84
N LEU A 10 5.01 -7.79 -3.13
CA LEU A 10 5.09 -9.21 -3.47
C LEU A 10 5.66 -9.40 -4.88
N LYS A 11 6.51 -10.42 -5.05
CA LYS A 11 7.18 -10.72 -6.34
C LYS A 11 7.07 -12.18 -6.77
N ASN A 12 6.58 -13.05 -5.89
CA ASN A 12 6.49 -14.48 -6.17
C ASN A 12 5.20 -15.09 -5.59
N ARG A 13 4.86 -16.27 -6.08
CA ARG A 13 3.63 -17.01 -5.74
C ARG A 13 3.63 -17.53 -4.30
N GLU A 14 4.80 -17.87 -3.74
CA GLU A 14 4.92 -18.43 -2.41
C GLU A 14 4.57 -17.40 -1.34
N ASP A 15 5.14 -16.19 -1.43
CA ASP A 15 4.82 -15.08 -0.52
C ASP A 15 3.35 -14.68 -0.62
N ALA A 16 2.79 -14.68 -1.85
CA ALA A 16 1.37 -14.39 -2.07
C ALA A 16 0.46 -15.43 -1.40
N ARG A 17 0.76 -16.72 -1.56
CA ARG A 17 0.04 -17.82 -0.92
C ARG A 17 0.08 -17.67 0.60
N THR A 18 1.26 -17.48 1.17
CA THR A 18 1.43 -17.28 2.62
C THR A 18 0.57 -16.10 3.12
N ALA A 19 0.57 -14.98 2.39
CA ALA A 19 -0.24 -13.82 2.78
C ALA A 19 -1.74 -14.12 2.75
N ILE A 20 -2.22 -14.85 1.71
CA ILE A 20 -3.62 -15.25 1.59
C ILE A 20 -4.03 -16.20 2.72
N GLU A 21 -3.25 -17.25 2.94
CA GLU A 21 -3.51 -18.27 3.97
C GLU A 21 -3.48 -17.67 5.38
N ALA A 22 -2.60 -16.70 5.63
CA ALA A 22 -2.55 -15.96 6.88
C ALA A 22 -3.72 -14.96 7.04
N GLY A 23 -4.45 -14.64 5.97
CA GLY A 23 -5.65 -13.80 6.00
C GLY A 23 -5.41 -12.34 5.62
N ALA A 24 -4.51 -12.04 4.68
CA ALA A 24 -4.39 -10.71 4.09
C ALA A 24 -5.68 -10.32 3.35
N ASP A 25 -6.05 -9.04 3.41
CA ASP A 25 -7.20 -8.48 2.68
C ASP A 25 -6.79 -7.87 1.34
N TYR A 26 -5.52 -7.50 1.20
CA TYR A 26 -4.96 -6.89 -0.02
C TYR A 26 -3.56 -7.45 -0.30
N LEU A 27 -3.28 -7.73 -1.58
CA LEU A 27 -1.94 -8.02 -2.08
C LEU A 27 -1.48 -6.90 -3.00
N GLY A 28 -0.24 -6.42 -2.81
CA GLY A 28 0.34 -5.34 -3.60
C GLY A 28 1.56 -5.77 -4.40
N CYS A 29 1.56 -5.49 -5.71
CA CYS A 29 2.72 -5.57 -6.60
C CYS A 29 3.19 -4.16 -6.95
N VAL A 30 4.51 -3.95 -7.10
CA VAL A 30 5.12 -2.65 -7.35
C VAL A 30 5.59 -2.55 -8.80
N PHE A 31 4.98 -1.64 -9.57
CA PHE A 31 5.33 -1.34 -10.96
C PHE A 31 6.15 -0.05 -11.03
N PHE A 32 7.32 -0.06 -10.39
CA PHE A 32 8.27 1.06 -10.36
C PHE A 32 9.69 0.53 -10.43
N PRO A 33 10.36 0.56 -11.61
CA PRO A 33 11.69 -0.05 -11.83
C PRO A 33 12.79 0.32 -10.84
N PRO A 34 12.86 1.58 -10.30
CA PRO A 34 13.85 1.91 -9.28
C PRO A 34 13.64 1.22 -7.92
N SER A 35 12.49 0.58 -7.69
CA SER A 35 12.21 -0.14 -6.45
C SER A 35 12.85 -1.53 -6.43
N PRO A 36 13.45 -1.98 -5.31
CA PRO A 36 13.92 -3.37 -5.16
C PRO A 36 12.74 -4.38 -5.12
N ARG A 37 11.52 -3.86 -5.03
CA ARG A 37 10.27 -4.62 -5.01
C ARG A 37 9.57 -4.61 -6.36
N HIS A 38 10.20 -4.02 -7.38
CA HIS A 38 9.66 -4.00 -8.73
C HIS A 38 9.41 -5.42 -9.24
N VAL A 39 8.30 -5.59 -9.95
CA VAL A 39 7.93 -6.82 -10.62
C VAL A 39 7.40 -6.49 -12.02
N GLU A 40 7.78 -7.28 -13.00
CA GLU A 40 7.24 -7.17 -14.36
C GLU A 40 5.76 -7.59 -14.40
N PRO A 41 4.94 -7.02 -15.30
CA PRO A 41 3.51 -7.32 -15.36
C PRO A 41 3.19 -8.80 -15.44
N GLN A 42 3.94 -9.57 -16.24
CA GLN A 42 3.71 -11.01 -16.40
C GLN A 42 3.92 -11.78 -15.08
N ASN A 43 4.97 -11.42 -14.33
CA ASN A 43 5.25 -12.05 -13.03
C ASN A 43 4.20 -11.61 -11.98
N ALA A 44 3.72 -10.37 -12.04
CA ALA A 44 2.65 -9.90 -11.16
C ALA A 44 1.32 -10.64 -11.43
N ALA A 45 1.02 -10.97 -12.68
CA ALA A 45 -0.13 -11.81 -13.01
C ALA A 45 -0.05 -13.16 -12.31
N GLU A 46 1.10 -13.83 -12.34
CA GLU A 46 1.31 -15.10 -11.62
C GLU A 46 1.15 -14.97 -10.10
N VAL A 47 1.59 -13.86 -9.52
CA VAL A 47 1.40 -13.56 -8.08
C VAL A 47 -0.08 -13.44 -7.76
N PHE A 48 -0.84 -12.71 -8.58
CA PHE A 48 -2.26 -12.47 -8.35
C PHE A 48 -3.15 -13.66 -8.72
N ASP A 49 -2.70 -14.57 -9.60
CA ASP A 49 -3.39 -15.82 -9.87
C ASP A 49 -3.54 -16.72 -8.63
N MET A 50 -2.65 -16.53 -7.63
CA MET A 50 -2.74 -17.24 -6.35
C MET A 50 -3.99 -16.86 -5.53
N ILE A 51 -4.61 -15.73 -5.82
CA ILE A 51 -5.83 -15.29 -5.12
C ILE A 51 -7.02 -16.23 -5.40
N GLY A 52 -7.13 -16.73 -6.65
CA GLY A 52 -8.25 -17.60 -7.02
C GLY A 52 -9.60 -16.96 -6.65
N ASP A 53 -10.40 -17.69 -5.86
CA ASP A 53 -11.72 -17.26 -5.36
C ASP A 53 -11.66 -16.59 -3.98
N ALA A 54 -10.47 -16.33 -3.43
CA ALA A 54 -10.34 -15.65 -2.14
C ALA A 54 -10.80 -14.19 -2.22
N ASP A 55 -11.43 -13.71 -1.15
CA ASP A 55 -11.86 -12.30 -1.01
C ASP A 55 -10.67 -11.41 -0.67
N VAL A 56 -9.73 -11.29 -1.60
CA VAL A 56 -8.49 -10.51 -1.49
C VAL A 56 -8.35 -9.60 -2.69
N LEU A 57 -8.07 -8.32 -2.45
CA LEU A 57 -7.98 -7.30 -3.49
C LEU A 57 -6.54 -7.16 -4.05
N ARG A 58 -6.44 -7.08 -5.38
CA ARG A 58 -5.20 -6.89 -6.15
C ARG A 58 -4.87 -5.41 -6.27
N VAL A 59 -3.72 -5.01 -5.73
CA VAL A 59 -3.30 -3.61 -5.74
C VAL A 59 -2.03 -3.44 -6.58
N GLY A 60 -2.11 -2.64 -7.63
CA GLY A 60 -0.93 -2.23 -8.41
C GLY A 60 -0.41 -0.89 -7.89
N LEU A 61 0.84 -0.85 -7.43
CA LEU A 61 1.50 0.38 -6.97
C LEU A 61 2.35 0.99 -8.08
N PHE A 62 2.12 2.28 -8.33
CA PHE A 62 2.81 3.09 -9.33
C PHE A 62 3.35 4.38 -8.70
N VAL A 63 4.37 4.95 -9.32
CA VAL A 63 4.99 6.23 -8.92
C VAL A 63 5.04 7.13 -10.16
N ASP A 64 4.26 8.21 -10.14
CA ASP A 64 4.14 9.20 -11.22
C ASP A 64 3.93 8.57 -12.63
N PRO A 65 3.01 7.59 -12.79
CA PRO A 65 2.86 6.87 -14.04
C PRO A 65 2.22 7.72 -15.14
N SER A 66 2.65 7.50 -16.39
CA SER A 66 1.89 7.93 -17.58
C SER A 66 0.69 6.98 -17.80
N ASP A 67 -0.28 7.41 -18.63
CA ASP A 67 -1.41 6.57 -19.02
C ASP A 67 -0.95 5.31 -19.77
N ASP A 68 0.08 5.44 -20.63
CA ASP A 68 0.65 4.30 -21.35
C ASP A 68 1.23 3.25 -20.41
N GLN A 69 1.92 3.67 -19.33
CA GLN A 69 2.46 2.75 -18.33
C GLN A 69 1.35 2.05 -17.53
N LEU A 70 0.28 2.76 -17.19
CA LEU A 70 -0.89 2.15 -16.55
C LEU A 70 -1.54 1.14 -17.49
N MET A 71 -1.75 1.51 -18.76
CA MET A 71 -2.36 0.65 -19.76
C MET A 71 -1.52 -0.60 -20.05
N GLU A 72 -0.19 -0.47 -20.13
CA GLU A 72 0.73 -1.59 -20.31
C GLU A 72 0.53 -2.65 -19.21
N VAL A 73 0.48 -2.22 -17.93
CA VAL A 73 0.25 -3.14 -16.82
C VAL A 73 -1.15 -3.74 -16.87
N LEU A 74 -2.18 -2.93 -17.07
CA LEU A 74 -3.58 -3.37 -17.08
C LEU A 74 -3.92 -4.34 -18.23
N ASN A 75 -3.16 -4.29 -19.33
CA ASN A 75 -3.28 -5.27 -20.41
C ASN A 75 -2.81 -6.68 -20.03
N HIS A 76 -1.98 -6.80 -19.00
CA HIS A 76 -1.40 -8.08 -18.56
C HIS A 76 -1.91 -8.53 -17.19
N VAL A 77 -2.33 -7.59 -16.37
CA VAL A 77 -2.63 -7.83 -14.94
C VAL A 77 -4.00 -7.30 -14.60
N ARG A 78 -4.88 -8.17 -14.09
CA ARG A 78 -6.13 -7.72 -13.49
C ARG A 78 -5.85 -7.07 -12.14
N LEU A 79 -6.17 -5.79 -12.02
CA LEU A 79 -6.12 -5.04 -10.76
C LEU A 79 -7.54 -4.73 -10.27
N ASP A 80 -7.69 -4.64 -8.95
CA ASP A 80 -8.90 -4.17 -8.29
C ASP A 80 -8.73 -2.72 -7.79
N ILE A 81 -7.46 -2.27 -7.59
CA ILE A 81 -7.12 -0.92 -7.13
C ILE A 81 -5.81 -0.46 -7.78
N ILE A 82 -5.78 0.76 -8.28
CA ILE A 82 -4.55 1.47 -8.67
C ILE A 82 -4.07 2.27 -7.47
N GLN A 83 -2.85 2.01 -6.98
CA GLN A 83 -2.22 2.81 -5.92
C GLN A 83 -1.21 3.77 -6.53
N LEU A 84 -1.45 5.07 -6.36
CA LEU A 84 -0.56 6.16 -6.77
C LEU A 84 0.30 6.59 -5.59
N HIS A 85 1.61 6.41 -5.69
CA HIS A 85 2.57 6.60 -4.58
C HIS A 85 3.66 7.62 -4.89
N GLY A 86 3.46 8.45 -5.88
CA GLY A 86 4.36 9.53 -6.31
C GLY A 86 3.84 10.92 -5.92
N HIS A 87 4.14 11.90 -6.78
CA HIS A 87 3.77 13.30 -6.60
C HIS A 87 2.49 13.66 -7.38
N GLU A 88 1.66 12.67 -7.71
CA GLU A 88 0.44 12.87 -8.48
C GLU A 88 -0.45 13.90 -7.79
N THR A 89 -0.82 14.96 -8.51
CA THR A 89 -1.72 16.01 -8.01
C THR A 89 -3.15 15.48 -7.83
N PRO A 90 -4.01 16.15 -7.05
CA PRO A 90 -5.43 15.78 -6.95
C PRO A 90 -6.11 15.65 -8.31
N SER A 91 -5.82 16.57 -9.26
CA SER A 91 -6.35 16.51 -10.61
C SER A 91 -5.88 15.25 -11.35
N ARG A 92 -4.60 14.84 -11.20
CA ARG A 92 -4.08 13.62 -11.81
C ARG A 92 -4.71 12.37 -11.22
N VAL A 93 -4.94 12.35 -9.89
CA VAL A 93 -5.65 11.25 -9.20
C VAL A 93 -7.07 11.06 -9.75
N GLU A 94 -7.81 12.16 -9.90
CA GLU A 94 -9.17 12.16 -10.49
C GLU A 94 -9.16 11.71 -11.94
N GLU A 95 -8.21 12.20 -12.74
CA GLU A 95 -8.04 11.83 -14.16
C GLU A 95 -7.79 10.30 -14.28
N VAL A 96 -6.87 9.73 -13.51
CA VAL A 96 -6.61 8.29 -13.52
C VAL A 96 -7.87 7.51 -13.15
N ARG A 97 -8.58 7.92 -12.10
CA ARG A 97 -9.82 7.27 -11.68
C ARG A 97 -10.88 7.25 -12.79
N LEU A 98 -11.04 8.36 -13.49
CA LEU A 98 -12.04 8.50 -14.57
C LEU A 98 -11.63 7.73 -15.83
N ASN A 99 -10.35 7.80 -16.21
CA ASN A 99 -9.86 7.22 -17.47
C ASN A 99 -9.78 5.68 -17.41
N PHE A 100 -9.42 5.13 -16.25
CA PHE A 100 -9.22 3.67 -16.11
C PHE A 100 -10.41 2.96 -15.46
N GLY A 101 -11.35 3.68 -14.85
CA GLY A 101 -12.56 3.11 -14.25
C GLY A 101 -12.29 2.17 -13.07
N LEU A 102 -11.10 2.22 -12.47
CA LEU A 102 -10.72 1.46 -11.29
C LEU A 102 -10.64 2.38 -10.07
N PRO A 103 -10.95 1.86 -8.87
CA PRO A 103 -10.70 2.56 -7.62
C PRO A 103 -9.25 2.99 -7.50
N VAL A 104 -9.02 4.24 -7.08
CA VAL A 104 -7.68 4.80 -6.86
C VAL A 104 -7.41 4.98 -5.39
N MET A 105 -6.27 4.45 -4.93
CA MET A 105 -5.70 4.68 -3.62
C MET A 105 -4.54 5.68 -3.75
N LYS A 106 -4.61 6.82 -3.06
CA LYS A 106 -3.50 7.79 -3.05
C LYS A 106 -2.68 7.63 -1.78
N ALA A 107 -1.39 7.33 -1.94
CA ALA A 107 -0.42 7.36 -0.85
C ALA A 107 0.09 8.79 -0.62
N LEU A 108 0.09 9.20 0.65
CA LEU A 108 0.38 10.56 1.09
C LEU A 108 1.48 10.52 2.16
N PRO A 109 2.59 11.23 1.97
CA PRO A 109 3.68 11.28 2.93
C PRO A 109 3.32 12.18 4.12
N ILE A 110 3.39 11.64 5.33
CA ILE A 110 3.08 12.35 6.58
C ILE A 110 4.32 12.44 7.47
N GLU A 111 4.60 13.64 7.95
CA GLU A 111 5.62 13.95 8.94
C GLU A 111 5.09 14.97 9.96
N THR A 112 4.20 15.86 9.54
CA THR A 112 3.69 16.99 10.33
C THR A 112 2.17 17.13 10.19
N ALA A 113 1.54 17.90 11.10
CA ALA A 113 0.12 18.25 11.00
C ALA A 113 -0.21 19.01 9.68
N GLN A 114 0.75 19.75 9.13
CA GLN A 114 0.56 20.43 7.84
C GLN A 114 0.45 19.42 6.68
N ASP A 115 1.17 18.31 6.73
CA ASP A 115 1.05 17.25 5.72
C ASP A 115 -0.35 16.59 5.82
N VAL A 116 -0.87 16.39 7.04
CA VAL A 116 -2.24 15.88 7.26
C VAL A 116 -3.28 16.84 6.69
N GLU A 117 -3.13 18.13 6.87
CA GLU A 117 -4.06 19.12 6.30
C GLU A 117 -3.97 19.17 4.77
N ALA A 118 -2.77 19.10 4.21
CA ALA A 118 -2.56 19.01 2.75
C ALA A 118 -3.19 17.76 2.13
N ALA A 119 -3.23 16.65 2.87
CA ALA A 119 -3.85 15.40 2.44
C ALA A 119 -5.35 15.50 2.17
N ARG A 120 -6.05 16.48 2.78
CA ARG A 120 -7.49 16.72 2.58
C ARG A 120 -7.87 17.02 1.14
N ALA A 121 -6.95 17.57 0.35
CA ALA A 121 -7.17 17.82 -1.06
C ALA A 121 -7.44 16.52 -1.86
N TYR A 122 -7.02 15.38 -1.34
CA TYR A 122 -7.18 14.08 -1.98
C TYR A 122 -8.41 13.30 -1.52
N ASP A 123 -9.00 13.67 -0.38
CA ASP A 123 -10.12 12.95 0.23
C ASP A 123 -11.39 12.88 -0.63
N LYS A 124 -11.54 13.83 -1.57
CA LYS A 124 -12.69 13.88 -2.48
C LYS A 124 -12.43 13.29 -3.87
N VAL A 125 -11.16 13.09 -4.23
CA VAL A 125 -10.77 12.66 -5.58
C VAL A 125 -10.22 11.23 -5.60
N ALA A 126 -9.73 10.73 -4.48
CA ALA A 126 -9.30 9.34 -4.31
C ALA A 126 -10.42 8.50 -3.67
N ASP A 127 -10.52 7.22 -4.04
CA ASP A 127 -11.47 6.29 -3.43
C ASP A 127 -10.94 5.73 -2.09
N ARG A 128 -9.63 5.81 -1.88
CA ARG A 128 -8.93 5.41 -0.66
C ARG A 128 -7.70 6.28 -0.43
N LEU A 129 -7.35 6.48 0.84
CA LEU A 129 -6.10 7.13 1.22
C LEU A 129 -5.16 6.12 1.88
N LEU A 130 -3.85 6.36 1.74
CA LEU A 130 -2.82 5.62 2.46
C LEU A 130 -1.85 6.65 3.04
N PHE A 131 -1.70 6.67 4.36
CA PHE A 131 -0.78 7.56 5.05
C PHE A 131 0.53 6.82 5.32
N ASP A 132 1.59 7.23 4.64
CA ASP A 132 2.94 6.66 4.76
C ASP A 132 3.89 7.65 5.45
N ALA A 133 4.94 7.16 6.05
CA ALA A 133 5.97 8.03 6.60
C ALA A 133 6.69 8.78 5.48
N LYS A 134 6.92 10.08 5.69
CA LYS A 134 7.66 10.89 4.73
C LYS A 134 9.06 10.32 4.52
N PRO A 135 9.49 10.13 3.27
CA PRO A 135 10.83 9.61 2.99
C PRO A 135 11.91 10.57 3.51
N PRO A 136 13.04 10.06 4.04
CA PRO A 136 14.14 10.91 4.46
C PRO A 136 14.70 11.69 3.28
N LYS A 137 15.33 12.85 3.56
CA LYS A 137 15.96 13.69 2.53
C LYS A 137 16.99 12.86 1.74
N GLY A 138 16.87 12.90 0.41
CA GLY A 138 17.73 12.15 -0.49
C GLY A 138 17.32 10.69 -0.74
N ALA A 139 16.15 10.25 -0.26
CA ALA A 139 15.61 8.95 -0.60
C ALA A 139 15.33 8.84 -2.10
N THR A 140 15.68 7.70 -2.69
CA THR A 140 15.47 7.42 -4.12
C THR A 140 14.10 6.86 -4.44
N ARG A 141 13.24 6.67 -3.42
CA ARG A 141 11.90 6.13 -3.53
C ARG A 141 10.96 6.75 -2.48
N PRO A 142 9.66 6.91 -2.79
CA PRO A 142 8.72 7.59 -1.91
C PRO A 142 8.32 6.79 -0.67
N GLY A 143 8.43 5.45 -0.67
CA GLY A 143 8.00 4.60 0.44
C GLY A 143 8.92 3.43 0.72
N GLY A 144 8.58 2.62 1.75
CA GLY A 144 9.33 1.43 2.13
C GLY A 144 10.71 1.72 2.74
N ASN A 145 10.87 2.84 3.44
CA ASN A 145 12.11 3.30 4.06
C ASN A 145 12.29 2.82 5.51
N ALA A 146 11.36 2.03 6.05
CA ALA A 146 11.35 1.49 7.41
C ALA A 146 11.39 2.58 8.52
N ILE A 147 10.79 3.75 8.27
CA ILE A 147 10.67 4.86 9.21
C ILE A 147 9.20 5.03 9.56
N ALA A 148 8.90 5.19 10.84
CA ALA A 148 7.57 5.54 11.33
C ALA A 148 7.49 7.05 11.59
N PHE A 149 6.28 7.61 11.53
CA PHE A 149 5.96 8.97 11.95
C PHE A 149 5.13 8.94 13.25
N ASP A 150 4.86 10.10 13.82
CA ASP A 150 3.98 10.20 14.99
C ASP A 150 2.52 9.91 14.61
N TRP A 151 2.03 8.72 14.94
CA TRP A 151 0.69 8.25 14.60
C TRP A 151 -0.43 9.08 15.26
N ASN A 152 -0.12 9.81 16.35
CA ASN A 152 -1.08 10.72 16.99
C ASN A 152 -1.51 11.87 16.05
N LEU A 153 -0.74 12.16 14.99
CA LEU A 153 -1.14 13.14 13.97
C LEU A 153 -2.43 12.75 13.23
N LEU A 154 -2.79 11.46 13.24
CA LEU A 154 -4.01 10.96 12.63
C LEU A 154 -5.15 10.72 13.63
N THR A 155 -4.89 10.87 14.94
CA THR A 155 -5.89 10.75 15.99
C THR A 155 -6.91 11.89 15.84
N ASP A 156 -8.19 11.58 16.01
CA ASP A 156 -9.31 12.53 15.88
C ASP A 156 -9.46 13.18 14.49
N THR A 157 -8.75 12.69 13.47
CA THR A 157 -8.99 13.11 12.08
C THR A 157 -10.18 12.36 11.51
N SER A 158 -11.06 13.09 10.81
CA SER A 158 -12.16 12.50 10.05
C SER A 158 -11.87 12.58 8.56
N TRP A 159 -12.10 11.49 7.84
CA TRP A 159 -11.90 11.35 6.41
C TRP A 159 -13.18 10.78 5.78
N ASP A 160 -13.58 11.31 4.63
CA ASP A 160 -14.73 10.80 3.87
C ASP A 160 -14.39 9.45 3.21
N SER A 161 -13.13 9.33 2.76
CA SER A 161 -12.60 8.11 2.14
C SER A 161 -12.03 7.14 3.18
N PRO A 162 -12.22 5.81 3.01
CA PRO A 162 -11.52 4.84 3.83
C PRO A 162 -10.01 4.98 3.66
N TRP A 163 -9.26 4.80 4.76
CA TRP A 163 -7.83 4.98 4.75
C TRP A 163 -7.06 3.85 5.44
N MET A 164 -5.79 3.71 5.07
CA MET A 164 -4.85 2.77 5.69
C MET A 164 -3.64 3.51 6.25
N LEU A 165 -3.09 2.96 7.33
CA LEU A 165 -1.83 3.37 7.90
C LEU A 165 -0.68 2.55 7.29
N ALA A 166 0.37 3.23 6.88
CA ALA A 166 1.64 2.66 6.42
C ALA A 166 2.82 3.36 7.12
N GLY A 167 4.04 3.09 6.66
CA GLY A 167 5.26 3.74 7.15
C GLY A 167 5.86 3.05 8.36
N GLY A 168 6.91 2.26 8.12
CA GLY A 168 7.73 1.63 9.14
C GLY A 168 7.03 0.61 10.04
N LEU A 169 5.83 0.15 9.65
CA LEU A 169 5.10 -0.87 10.39
C LEU A 169 5.83 -2.21 10.35
N ASN A 170 5.81 -2.92 11.47
CA ASN A 170 6.36 -4.25 11.64
C ASN A 170 5.60 -5.01 12.75
N VAL A 171 5.99 -6.25 13.02
CA VAL A 171 5.34 -7.12 14.01
C VAL A 171 5.33 -6.51 15.41
N GLU A 172 6.38 -5.75 15.77
CA GLU A 172 6.57 -5.24 17.12
C GLU A 172 5.72 -3.99 17.39
N ASN A 173 5.48 -3.16 16.37
CA ASN A 173 4.86 -1.85 16.54
C ASN A 173 3.43 -1.72 16.01
N VAL A 174 2.94 -2.67 15.20
CA VAL A 174 1.66 -2.53 14.51
C VAL A 174 0.46 -2.43 15.47
N LYS A 175 0.49 -3.10 16.61
CA LYS A 175 -0.61 -3.02 17.60
C LYS A 175 -0.71 -1.61 18.20
N ASP A 176 0.43 -1.03 18.54
CA ASP A 176 0.51 0.34 19.08
C ASP A 176 0.10 1.35 18.02
N ALA A 177 0.54 1.15 16.77
CA ALA A 177 0.17 2.00 15.64
C ALA A 177 -1.35 2.02 15.41
N ILE A 178 -2.02 0.87 15.45
CA ILE A 178 -3.47 0.75 15.34
C ILE A 178 -4.17 1.43 16.52
N ALA A 179 -3.69 1.19 17.74
CA ALA A 179 -4.29 1.77 18.94
C ALA A 179 -4.19 3.31 18.98
N GLN A 180 -3.04 3.86 18.58
CA GLN A 180 -2.78 5.29 18.58
C GLN A 180 -3.52 6.01 17.43
N SER A 181 -3.43 5.50 16.21
CA SER A 181 -4.04 6.16 15.05
C SER A 181 -5.54 5.91 14.90
N GLY A 182 -6.07 4.84 15.51
CA GLY A 182 -7.45 4.40 15.32
C GLY A 182 -7.74 3.84 13.93
N CYS A 183 -6.73 3.53 13.12
CA CYS A 183 -6.90 3.03 11.75
C CYS A 183 -7.65 1.70 11.70
N LYS A 184 -8.35 1.46 10.59
CA LYS A 184 -9.09 0.21 10.33
C LYS A 184 -8.43 -0.65 9.26
N ALA A 185 -7.29 -0.20 8.74
CA ALA A 185 -6.49 -0.93 7.77
C ALA A 185 -5.01 -0.52 7.91
N VAL A 186 -4.10 -1.47 7.70
CA VAL A 186 -2.65 -1.27 7.72
C VAL A 186 -2.01 -1.81 6.46
N ASP A 187 -0.93 -1.16 6.02
CA ASP A 187 -0.10 -1.59 4.89
C ASP A 187 1.34 -1.84 5.37
N VAL A 188 1.89 -2.97 5.04
CA VAL A 188 3.27 -3.32 5.36
C VAL A 188 4.03 -3.77 4.12
N SER A 189 5.28 -3.32 4.02
CA SER A 189 6.21 -3.79 2.99
C SER A 189 7.54 -4.24 3.59
N SER A 190 8.41 -3.31 3.99
CA SER A 190 9.75 -3.64 4.53
C SER A 190 9.72 -4.36 5.88
N GLY A 191 8.68 -4.13 6.69
CA GLY A 191 8.57 -4.75 8.03
C GLY A 191 8.30 -6.26 8.03
N VAL A 192 8.06 -6.84 6.86
CA VAL A 192 7.91 -8.30 6.66
C VAL A 192 8.94 -8.85 5.66
N GLU A 193 10.09 -8.21 5.56
CA GLU A 193 11.21 -8.63 4.70
C GLU A 193 12.35 -9.24 5.54
N ALA A 194 12.91 -10.35 5.06
CA ALA A 194 14.14 -10.92 5.58
C ALA A 194 15.36 -10.10 5.13
N GLU A 195 15.33 -9.66 3.87
CA GLU A 195 16.30 -8.77 3.25
C GLU A 195 15.58 -7.77 2.35
N LYS A 196 16.23 -6.67 2.00
CA LYS A 196 15.64 -5.61 1.18
C LYS A 196 15.05 -6.15 -0.13
N GLY A 197 13.73 -6.14 -0.23
CA GLY A 197 12.98 -6.63 -1.40
C GLY A 197 12.75 -8.15 -1.43
N VAL A 198 13.06 -8.86 -0.34
CA VAL A 198 12.79 -10.30 -0.17
C VAL A 198 11.89 -10.49 1.03
N LYS A 199 10.69 -10.99 0.82
CA LYS A 199 9.73 -11.25 1.90
C LYS A 199 10.17 -12.44 2.76
N SER A 200 9.71 -12.43 4.02
CA SER A 200 9.80 -13.57 4.93
C SER A 200 8.39 -14.11 5.18
N PRO A 201 8.08 -15.33 4.76
CA PRO A 201 6.79 -15.96 5.07
C PRO A 201 6.46 -15.91 6.56
N GLU A 202 7.43 -16.20 7.42
CA GLU A 202 7.27 -16.16 8.88
C GLU A 202 6.88 -14.75 9.40
N LEU A 203 7.51 -13.68 8.85
CA LEU A 203 7.18 -12.31 9.24
C LEU A 203 5.82 -11.88 8.69
N ILE A 204 5.41 -12.34 7.51
CA ILE A 204 4.06 -12.11 6.97
C ILE A 204 3.02 -12.71 7.92
N GLU A 205 3.16 -13.98 8.28
CA GLU A 205 2.24 -14.67 9.19
C GLU A 205 2.16 -13.97 10.56
N LYS A 206 3.32 -13.67 11.16
CA LYS A 206 3.40 -12.97 12.45
C LYS A 206 2.76 -11.59 12.40
N PHE A 207 2.97 -10.82 11.34
CA PHE A 207 2.38 -9.49 11.18
C PHE A 207 0.86 -9.56 11.09
N ILE A 208 0.34 -10.45 10.25
CA ILE A 208 -1.11 -10.62 10.09
C ILE A 208 -1.74 -11.12 11.39
N ALA A 209 -1.12 -12.08 12.07
CA ALA A 209 -1.56 -12.54 13.39
C ALA A 209 -1.55 -11.42 14.45
N ALA A 210 -0.54 -10.54 14.42
CA ALA A 210 -0.49 -9.39 15.33
C ALA A 210 -1.63 -8.39 15.09
N VAL A 211 -2.10 -8.24 13.84
CA VAL A 211 -3.19 -7.33 13.50
C VAL A 211 -4.57 -7.95 13.76
N LYS A 212 -4.75 -9.24 13.51
CA LYS A 212 -6.07 -9.90 13.51
C LYS A 212 -6.36 -10.70 14.77
N GLY A 213 -5.34 -11.09 15.52
CA GLY A 213 -5.42 -11.82 16.80
C GLY A 213 -5.53 -10.93 17.96
#